data_c21c72b1cfec3f180f659a4f6fbd1421
#
_entry.id   c21c72b1cfec3f180f659a4f6fbd1421
#
_cell.length_a   1.000
_cell.length_b   1.000
_cell.length_c   1.000
_cell.angle_alpha   90.00
_cell.angle_beta   90.00
_cell.angle_gamma   90.00
#
_symmetry.space_group_name_H-M   'P 1'
#
loop_
_entity.id
_entity.type
_entity.pdbx_description
1 polymer ?
#
loop_
_entity_poly.entity_id
_entity_poly.type
_entity_poly.pdbx_seq_one_letter_code
_entity_poly.pdbx_strand_id
1 'polypeptide(L)'
;MKKLVVLTGAGISAESGLSTFRDADGLWNNYPVMDVASHDGFVRNPALIHSFYNDLRRQLLDKKPNAAHLGLKELEKDFDVRIITQNVDDLHERAGSSHVLHLHGELMKVRSMTHEERVYTLSPDNIETSVDTRDEYGDPVRPHIVFFQEAVPNFDPAVKIVQEADIFVVIGTSLNVYPATGLLFYAPKNAPIYYIDPRPAAIPEGVGNVTVIAEPATVGVKELIEKLKNQ
;
A
#
# COMPACT_ATOMS: atom_id res chain seq x y z
N MET A 1 -1.61 -12.36 22.02
CA MET A 1 -1.10 -12.82 20.71
C MET A 1 0.13 -12.00 20.38
N LYS A 2 1.15 -12.60 19.73
CA LYS A 2 2.31 -11.85 19.21
C LYS A 2 1.85 -10.88 18.12
N LYS A 3 2.43 -9.68 18.08
CA LYS A 3 2.14 -8.68 17.04
C LYS A 3 2.97 -8.97 15.80
N LEU A 4 2.27 -9.30 14.69
CA LEU A 4 2.84 -9.49 13.38
C LEU A 4 2.55 -8.24 12.54
N VAL A 5 3.54 -7.38 12.37
CA VAL A 5 3.41 -6.16 11.56
C VAL A 5 3.91 -6.45 10.15
N VAL A 6 3.11 -6.07 9.16
CA VAL A 6 3.39 -6.35 7.75
C VAL A 6 3.40 -5.05 6.96
N LEU A 7 4.53 -4.72 6.33
CA LEU A 7 4.65 -3.63 5.36
C LEU A 7 4.51 -4.22 3.95
N THR A 8 3.52 -3.75 3.19
CA THR A 8 3.30 -4.21 1.81
C THR A 8 3.50 -3.10 0.79
N GLY A 9 4.00 -3.46 -0.39
CA GLY A 9 4.06 -2.62 -1.58
C GLY A 9 3.37 -3.28 -2.77
N ALA A 10 3.46 -2.68 -3.96
CA ALA A 10 2.73 -3.09 -5.15
C ALA A 10 3.01 -4.55 -5.59
N GLY A 11 4.15 -5.11 -5.19
CA GLY A 11 4.49 -6.50 -5.50
C GLY A 11 3.53 -7.53 -4.92
N ILE A 12 2.85 -7.25 -3.79
CA ILE A 12 1.85 -8.19 -3.25
C ILE A 12 0.63 -8.30 -4.16
N SER A 13 0.29 -7.22 -4.88
CA SER A 13 -0.88 -7.14 -5.77
C SER A 13 -0.56 -7.49 -7.22
N ALA A 14 0.72 -7.74 -7.57
CA ALA A 14 1.17 -8.07 -8.92
C ALA A 14 0.48 -9.34 -9.45
N GLU A 15 0.41 -10.39 -8.64
CA GLU A 15 -0.23 -11.67 -9.01
C GLU A 15 -1.77 -11.60 -9.01
N SER A 16 -2.35 -10.48 -8.57
CA SER A 16 -3.76 -10.12 -8.79
C SER A 16 -3.98 -9.41 -10.12
N GLY A 17 -2.90 -9.12 -10.88
CA GLY A 17 -2.93 -8.45 -12.17
C GLY A 17 -2.98 -6.93 -12.08
N LEU A 18 -2.46 -6.34 -11.00
CA LEU A 18 -2.21 -4.90 -10.89
C LEU A 18 -0.76 -4.59 -11.26
N SER A 19 -0.55 -3.51 -12.01
CA SER A 19 0.78 -3.06 -12.41
C SER A 19 1.61 -2.65 -11.20
N THR A 20 2.87 -3.09 -11.17
CA THR A 20 3.80 -2.66 -10.14
C THR A 20 4.53 -1.38 -10.56
N PHE A 21 4.95 -0.57 -9.58
CA PHE A 21 5.72 0.65 -9.81
C PHE A 21 7.13 0.39 -10.40
N ARG A 22 7.64 -0.87 -10.33
CA ARG A 22 8.95 -1.27 -10.85
C ARG A 22 8.98 -1.55 -12.36
N ASP A 23 7.83 -1.90 -12.93
CA ASP A 23 7.78 -2.37 -14.32
C ASP A 23 7.80 -1.22 -15.33
N ALA A 24 7.92 0.00 -14.85
CA ALA A 24 7.55 1.17 -15.61
C ALA A 24 8.65 2.22 -15.70
N ASP A 25 9.89 1.95 -16.02
CA ASP A 25 10.92 2.96 -16.39
C ASP A 25 10.57 4.44 -16.07
N GLY A 26 10.02 4.72 -14.84
CA GLY A 26 9.46 6.02 -14.46
C GLY A 26 8.04 6.29 -14.97
N LEU A 27 7.37 5.30 -15.57
CA LEU A 27 5.98 5.39 -16.01
C LEU A 27 5.07 4.60 -15.07
N TRP A 28 3.84 5.05 -14.88
CA TRP A 28 2.75 4.32 -14.26
C TRP A 28 1.58 4.27 -15.24
N ASN A 29 1.16 3.06 -15.65
CA ASN A 29 0.16 2.89 -16.71
C ASN A 29 0.43 3.76 -17.95
N ASN A 30 1.69 3.77 -18.45
CA ASN A 30 2.17 4.55 -19.60
C ASN A 30 2.19 6.08 -19.42
N TYR A 31 1.98 6.61 -18.22
CA TYR A 31 2.15 8.03 -17.90
C TYR A 31 3.41 8.27 -17.08
N PRO A 32 4.14 9.37 -17.32
CA PRO A 32 5.20 9.78 -16.39
C PRO A 32 4.64 9.92 -14.97
N VAL A 33 5.27 9.27 -14.01
CA VAL A 33 4.79 9.23 -12.62
C VAL A 33 4.56 10.64 -12.06
N MET A 34 5.47 11.58 -12.36
CA MET A 34 5.36 12.95 -11.88
C MET A 34 4.20 13.74 -12.51
N ASP A 35 3.63 13.27 -13.62
CA ASP A 35 2.48 13.92 -14.22
C ASP A 35 1.16 13.45 -13.59
N VAL A 36 1.10 12.21 -13.08
CA VAL A 36 -0.14 11.59 -12.58
C VAL A 36 -0.16 11.31 -11.07
N ALA A 37 0.98 11.40 -10.41
CA ALA A 37 1.11 11.06 -8.99
C ALA A 37 1.89 12.10 -8.17
N SER A 38 2.02 13.35 -8.64
CA SER A 38 2.66 14.42 -7.88
C SER A 38 1.70 15.60 -7.64
N HIS A 39 2.00 16.38 -6.59
CA HIS A 39 1.26 17.62 -6.31
C HIS A 39 1.34 18.59 -7.51
N ASP A 40 2.53 18.82 -8.07
CA ASP A 40 2.71 19.70 -9.22
C ASP A 40 1.95 19.19 -10.46
N GLY A 41 1.90 17.86 -10.67
CA GLY A 41 1.11 17.25 -11.72
C GLY A 41 -0.38 17.55 -11.55
N PHE A 42 -0.89 17.44 -10.32
CA PHE A 42 -2.28 17.76 -10.01
C PHE A 42 -2.59 19.24 -10.24
N VAL A 43 -1.74 20.15 -9.77
CA VAL A 43 -1.95 21.60 -9.98
C VAL A 43 -1.91 21.95 -11.47
N ARG A 44 -1.02 21.33 -12.24
CA ARG A 44 -0.85 21.61 -13.68
C ARG A 44 -1.99 21.07 -14.53
N ASN A 45 -2.48 19.87 -14.23
CA ASN A 45 -3.51 19.21 -15.03
C ASN A 45 -4.42 18.31 -14.16
N PRO A 46 -5.33 18.90 -13.36
CA PRO A 46 -6.24 18.12 -12.50
C PRO A 46 -7.18 17.20 -13.31
N ALA A 47 -7.54 17.57 -14.54
CA ALA A 47 -8.38 16.72 -15.40
C ALA A 47 -7.67 15.41 -15.77
N LEU A 48 -6.38 15.46 -16.08
CA LEU A 48 -5.57 14.27 -16.35
C LEU A 48 -5.53 13.36 -15.11
N ILE A 49 -5.33 13.94 -13.94
CA ILE A 49 -5.30 13.21 -12.66
C ILE A 49 -6.63 12.47 -12.44
N HIS A 50 -7.76 13.15 -12.56
CA HIS A 50 -9.06 12.50 -12.42
C HIS A 50 -9.24 11.35 -13.41
N SER A 51 -8.91 11.58 -14.69
CA SER A 51 -8.99 10.55 -15.73
C SER A 51 -8.11 9.33 -15.40
N PHE A 52 -6.86 9.57 -15.02
CA PHE A 52 -5.91 8.52 -14.66
C PHE A 52 -6.41 7.66 -13.49
N TYR A 53 -6.89 8.29 -12.41
CA TYR A 53 -7.39 7.56 -11.25
C TYR A 53 -8.73 6.87 -11.53
N ASN A 54 -9.56 7.38 -12.44
CA ASN A 54 -10.75 6.69 -12.93
C ASN A 54 -10.35 5.40 -13.68
N ASP A 55 -9.32 5.46 -14.53
CA ASP A 55 -8.80 4.27 -15.23
C ASP A 55 -8.30 3.20 -14.24
N LEU A 56 -7.57 3.61 -13.21
CA LEU A 56 -7.12 2.69 -12.16
C LEU A 56 -8.30 2.07 -11.39
N ARG A 57 -9.34 2.84 -11.08
CA ARG A 57 -10.54 2.34 -10.42
C ARG A 57 -11.25 1.30 -11.26
N ARG A 58 -11.44 1.57 -12.56
CA ARG A 58 -12.03 0.60 -13.50
C ARG A 58 -11.24 -0.71 -13.52
N GLN A 59 -9.91 -0.61 -13.58
CA GLN A 59 -9.05 -1.80 -13.52
C GLN A 59 -9.18 -2.56 -12.20
N LEU A 60 -9.29 -1.86 -11.06
CA LEU A 60 -9.37 -2.47 -9.74
C LEU A 60 -10.67 -3.25 -9.51
N LEU A 61 -11.79 -2.84 -10.11
CA LEU A 61 -13.09 -3.48 -9.89
C LEU A 61 -13.07 -4.98 -10.19
N ASP A 62 -12.36 -5.40 -11.24
CA ASP A 62 -12.28 -6.79 -11.68
C ASP A 62 -11.19 -7.60 -10.97
N LYS A 63 -10.36 -6.97 -10.15
CA LYS A 63 -9.25 -7.65 -9.46
C LYS A 63 -9.75 -8.33 -8.18
N LYS A 64 -9.07 -9.42 -7.82
CA LYS A 64 -9.38 -10.19 -6.61
C LYS A 64 -8.13 -10.33 -5.75
N PRO A 65 -8.29 -10.40 -4.42
CA PRO A 65 -7.20 -10.79 -3.54
C PRO A 65 -6.58 -12.11 -4.00
N ASN A 66 -5.26 -12.21 -3.96
CA ASN A 66 -4.54 -13.45 -4.25
C ASN A 66 -4.20 -14.20 -2.96
N ALA A 67 -3.50 -15.33 -3.10
CA ALA A 67 -3.15 -16.20 -1.98
C ALA A 67 -2.30 -15.51 -0.90
N ALA A 68 -1.51 -14.46 -1.26
CA ALA A 68 -0.75 -13.72 -0.26
C ALA A 68 -1.68 -12.89 0.64
N HIS A 69 -2.63 -12.16 0.08
CA HIS A 69 -3.62 -11.41 0.84
C HIS A 69 -4.43 -12.33 1.77
N LEU A 70 -4.90 -13.46 1.24
CA LEU A 70 -5.67 -14.46 2.00
C LEU A 70 -4.82 -15.11 3.09
N GLY A 71 -3.54 -15.37 2.82
CA GLY A 71 -2.60 -15.92 3.79
C GLY A 71 -2.34 -14.97 4.96
N LEU A 72 -2.24 -13.66 4.71
CA LEU A 72 -2.13 -12.67 5.80
C LEU A 72 -3.39 -12.65 6.65
N LYS A 73 -4.58 -12.77 6.06
CA LYS A 73 -5.83 -12.92 6.81
C LYS A 73 -5.87 -14.20 7.62
N GLU A 74 -5.37 -15.31 7.09
CA GLU A 74 -5.31 -16.57 7.82
C GLU A 74 -4.45 -16.46 9.09
N LEU A 75 -3.33 -15.73 9.03
CA LEU A 75 -2.43 -15.49 10.17
C LEU A 75 -3.10 -14.75 11.33
N GLU A 76 -4.21 -14.05 11.12
CA GLU A 76 -4.97 -13.40 12.20
C GLU A 76 -5.57 -14.41 13.23
N LYS A 77 -5.59 -15.71 12.91
CA LYS A 77 -6.00 -16.75 13.85
C LYS A 77 -4.99 -16.94 15.00
N ASP A 78 -3.70 -16.67 14.70
CA ASP A 78 -2.59 -16.99 15.59
C ASP A 78 -1.84 -15.72 16.06
N PHE A 79 -1.96 -14.61 15.32
CA PHE A 79 -1.24 -13.35 15.53
C PHE A 79 -2.19 -12.14 15.56
N ASP A 80 -1.79 -11.08 16.25
CA ASP A 80 -2.35 -9.73 16.06
C ASP A 80 -1.68 -9.12 14.80
N VAL A 81 -2.31 -9.34 13.65
CA VAL A 81 -1.78 -8.90 12.35
C VAL A 81 -2.12 -7.44 12.11
N ARG A 82 -1.11 -6.61 11.86
CA ARG A 82 -1.23 -5.19 11.53
C ARG A 82 -0.58 -4.94 10.18
N ILE A 83 -1.38 -4.59 9.18
CA ILE A 83 -0.89 -4.32 7.82
C ILE A 83 -0.71 -2.82 7.65
N ILE A 84 0.47 -2.42 7.19
CA ILE A 84 0.80 -1.09 6.71
C ILE A 84 1.04 -1.24 5.22
N THR A 85 0.24 -0.58 4.39
CA THR A 85 0.37 -0.73 2.95
C THR A 85 0.73 0.58 2.25
N GLN A 86 1.65 0.49 1.29
CA GLN A 86 1.94 1.56 0.33
C GLN A 86 0.92 1.56 -0.81
N ASN A 87 0.16 0.47 -0.96
CA ASN A 87 -0.80 0.32 -2.03
C ASN A 87 -2.03 1.19 -1.78
N VAL A 88 -2.64 1.59 -2.89
CA VAL A 88 -3.90 2.34 -2.89
C VAL A 88 -5.10 1.46 -3.24
N ASP A 89 -4.85 0.19 -3.62
CA ASP A 89 -5.91 -0.81 -3.82
C ASP A 89 -6.49 -1.28 -2.48
N ASP A 90 -7.66 -1.91 -2.51
CA ASP A 90 -8.41 -2.42 -1.36
C ASP A 90 -8.38 -3.97 -1.25
N LEU A 91 -7.33 -4.61 -1.81
CA LEU A 91 -7.26 -6.07 -1.85
C LEU A 91 -7.04 -6.70 -0.47
N HIS A 92 -6.40 -6.01 0.47
CA HIS A 92 -6.30 -6.45 1.86
C HIS A 92 -7.66 -6.48 2.55
N GLU A 93 -8.46 -5.42 2.39
CA GLU A 93 -9.82 -5.32 2.93
C GLU A 93 -10.73 -6.37 2.30
N ARG A 94 -10.65 -6.55 0.98
CA ARG A 94 -11.41 -7.58 0.26
C ARG A 94 -11.03 -9.01 0.67
N ALA A 95 -9.79 -9.23 1.10
CA ALA A 95 -9.35 -10.49 1.71
C ALA A 95 -9.89 -10.68 3.12
N GLY A 96 -10.44 -9.63 3.73
CA GLY A 96 -11.00 -9.61 5.08
C GLY A 96 -10.00 -9.25 6.17
N SER A 97 -8.84 -8.70 5.85
CA SER A 97 -7.85 -8.23 6.84
C SER A 97 -8.46 -7.20 7.80
N SER A 98 -8.27 -7.39 9.10
CA SER A 98 -8.97 -6.62 10.14
C SER A 98 -8.34 -5.26 10.43
N HIS A 99 -7.02 -5.12 10.21
CA HIS A 99 -6.27 -3.92 10.53
C HIS A 99 -5.34 -3.56 9.36
N VAL A 100 -5.76 -2.59 8.57
CA VAL A 100 -5.00 -2.08 7.41
C VAL A 100 -4.82 -0.58 7.57
N LEU A 101 -3.57 -0.10 7.47
CA LEU A 101 -3.21 1.31 7.45
C LEU A 101 -2.61 1.66 6.08
N HIS A 102 -3.30 2.49 5.32
CA HIS A 102 -2.80 2.99 4.04
C HIS A 102 -1.88 4.18 4.23
N LEU A 103 -0.64 4.08 3.74
CA LEU A 103 0.33 5.19 3.78
C LEU A 103 0.05 6.24 2.71
N HIS A 104 -0.40 5.81 1.54
CA HIS A 104 -0.51 6.65 0.35
C HIS A 104 -1.96 6.92 -0.08
N GLY A 105 -2.92 6.71 0.83
CA GLY A 105 -4.34 6.89 0.55
C GLY A 105 -4.99 5.68 -0.10
N GLU A 106 -6.22 5.85 -0.58
CA GLU A 106 -7.09 4.76 -1.03
C GLU A 106 -7.79 5.13 -2.33
N LEU A 107 -7.65 4.26 -3.34
CA LEU A 107 -8.10 4.51 -4.71
C LEU A 107 -9.62 4.70 -4.81
N MET A 108 -10.39 3.95 -4.02
CA MET A 108 -11.86 4.02 -3.99
C MET A 108 -12.40 5.15 -3.11
N LYS A 109 -11.54 6.12 -2.76
CA LYS A 109 -11.94 7.30 -1.99
C LYS A 109 -11.56 8.60 -2.69
N VAL A 110 -12.32 9.64 -2.36
CA VAL A 110 -12.03 11.04 -2.69
C VAL A 110 -12.03 11.86 -1.42
N ARG A 111 -11.36 13.02 -1.44
CA ARG A 111 -11.42 13.99 -0.35
C ARG A 111 -11.74 15.38 -0.85
N SER A 112 -12.37 16.19 0.00
CA SER A 112 -12.56 17.60 -0.26
C SER A 112 -11.20 18.31 -0.43
N MET A 113 -11.15 19.26 -1.36
CA MET A 113 -9.96 20.11 -1.55
C MET A 113 -9.90 21.26 -0.55
N THR A 114 -11.02 21.59 0.07
CA THR A 114 -11.16 22.69 1.05
C THR A 114 -11.01 22.18 2.49
N HIS A 115 -11.47 20.94 2.73
CA HIS A 115 -11.51 20.30 4.04
C HIS A 115 -10.99 18.87 3.93
N GLU A 116 -9.67 18.70 4.06
CA GLU A 116 -8.99 17.41 3.80
C GLU A 116 -9.46 16.25 4.69
N GLU A 117 -10.01 16.56 5.87
CA GLU A 117 -10.61 15.59 6.79
C GLU A 117 -11.93 14.98 6.25
N ARG A 118 -12.58 15.64 5.29
CA ARG A 118 -13.78 15.12 4.64
C ARG A 118 -13.41 14.16 3.53
N VAL A 119 -13.51 12.86 3.83
CA VAL A 119 -13.19 11.76 2.92
C VAL A 119 -14.44 10.95 2.63
N TYR A 120 -14.66 10.66 1.36
CA TYR A 120 -15.85 9.96 0.87
C TYR A 120 -15.46 8.70 0.13
N THR A 121 -16.15 7.59 0.42
CA THR A 121 -15.98 6.33 -0.31
C THR A 121 -16.85 6.33 -1.56
N LEU A 122 -16.27 6.01 -2.70
CA LEU A 122 -16.99 5.87 -3.96
C LEU A 122 -17.72 4.52 -4.00
N SER A 123 -18.94 4.51 -4.52
CA SER A 123 -19.65 3.27 -4.81
C SER A 123 -19.05 2.59 -6.05
N PRO A 124 -18.97 1.24 -6.10
CA PRO A 124 -18.56 0.53 -7.30
C PRO A 124 -19.36 0.88 -8.57
N ASP A 125 -20.61 1.30 -8.38
CA ASP A 125 -21.49 1.73 -9.47
C ASP A 125 -21.27 3.20 -9.90
N ASN A 126 -20.48 3.97 -9.12
CA ASN A 126 -20.22 5.39 -9.36
C ASN A 126 -18.80 5.76 -8.94
N ILE A 127 -17.82 5.30 -9.70
CA ILE A 127 -16.38 5.49 -9.43
C ILE A 127 -15.77 6.69 -10.15
N GLU A 128 -16.49 7.27 -11.12
CA GLU A 128 -15.97 8.34 -11.97
C GLU A 128 -15.99 9.69 -11.25
N THR A 129 -14.88 10.40 -11.36
CA THR A 129 -14.76 11.78 -10.85
C THR A 129 -14.13 12.67 -11.91
N SER A 130 -14.42 13.98 -11.81
CA SER A 130 -13.87 15.01 -12.71
C SER A 130 -13.55 16.28 -11.92
N VAL A 131 -13.01 17.28 -12.59
CA VAL A 131 -12.80 18.62 -12.01
C VAL A 131 -14.10 19.30 -11.56
N ASP A 132 -15.25 18.84 -12.08
CA ASP A 132 -16.57 19.36 -11.73
C ASP A 132 -17.24 18.58 -10.60
N THR A 133 -16.65 17.47 -10.17
CA THR A 133 -17.18 16.67 -9.06
C THR A 133 -17.11 17.47 -7.75
N ARG A 134 -18.22 17.49 -7.02
CA ARG A 134 -18.36 18.19 -5.74
C ARG A 134 -18.78 17.24 -4.63
N ASP A 135 -18.37 17.54 -3.41
CA ASP A 135 -18.90 16.87 -2.23
C ASP A 135 -20.32 17.38 -1.87
N GLU A 136 -20.91 16.83 -0.82
CA GLU A 136 -22.26 17.20 -0.36
C GLU A 136 -22.39 18.66 0.11
N TYR A 137 -21.27 19.36 0.34
CA TYR A 137 -21.20 20.76 0.72
C TYR A 137 -20.92 21.68 -0.47
N GLY A 138 -20.71 21.11 -1.67
CA GLY A 138 -20.41 21.86 -2.88
C GLY A 138 -18.92 22.14 -3.11
N ASP A 139 -18.04 21.61 -2.26
CA ASP A 139 -16.61 21.76 -2.40
C ASP A 139 -16.04 20.82 -3.49
N PRO A 140 -15.04 21.26 -4.27
CA PRO A 140 -14.38 20.38 -5.23
C PRO A 140 -13.66 19.23 -4.51
N VAL A 141 -13.61 18.07 -5.17
CA VAL A 141 -12.93 16.89 -4.64
C VAL A 141 -11.72 16.49 -5.49
N ARG A 142 -10.80 15.78 -4.88
CA ARG A 142 -9.68 15.12 -5.54
C ARG A 142 -9.59 13.65 -5.13
N PRO A 143 -8.87 12.79 -5.87
CA PRO A 143 -8.54 11.44 -5.40
C PRO A 143 -7.92 11.49 -4.00
N HIS A 144 -8.33 10.58 -3.11
CA HIS A 144 -7.77 10.46 -1.75
C HIS A 144 -6.44 9.72 -1.80
N ILE A 145 -5.49 10.31 -2.50
CA ILE A 145 -4.13 9.80 -2.70
C ILE A 145 -3.14 10.80 -2.12
N VAL A 146 -2.09 10.30 -1.50
CA VAL A 146 -0.92 11.09 -1.12
C VAL A 146 0.00 11.15 -2.32
N PHE A 147 0.11 12.31 -2.94
CA PHE A 147 0.98 12.53 -4.08
C PHE A 147 2.44 12.71 -3.67
N PHE A 148 3.37 12.43 -4.56
CA PHE A 148 4.75 12.90 -4.37
C PHE A 148 4.74 14.41 -4.10
N GLN A 149 5.68 14.88 -3.27
CA GLN A 149 5.78 16.25 -2.75
C GLN A 149 4.77 16.57 -1.63
N GLU A 150 3.86 15.68 -1.28
CA GLU A 150 2.96 15.86 -0.13
C GLU A 150 3.50 15.12 1.10
N ALA A 151 3.12 15.59 2.29
CA ALA A 151 3.36 14.86 3.52
C ALA A 151 2.58 13.54 3.54
N VAL A 152 3.13 12.53 4.22
CA VAL A 152 2.48 11.22 4.42
C VAL A 152 1.85 11.21 5.82
N PRO A 153 0.53 11.51 5.96
CA PRO A 153 -0.09 11.71 7.28
C PRO A 153 -0.02 10.48 8.17
N ASN A 154 -0.08 9.30 7.56
CA ASN A 154 -0.08 8.02 8.25
C ASN A 154 1.31 7.48 8.56
N PHE A 155 2.39 8.26 8.32
CA PHE A 155 3.75 7.78 8.63
C PHE A 155 3.98 7.64 10.14
N ASP A 156 3.65 8.65 10.94
CA ASP A 156 3.83 8.59 12.40
C ASP A 156 2.94 7.50 13.07
N PRO A 157 1.66 7.32 12.67
CA PRO A 157 0.89 6.15 13.08
C PRO A 157 1.56 4.82 12.70
N ALA A 158 2.11 4.70 11.50
CA ALA A 158 2.82 3.50 11.05
C ALA A 158 4.07 3.22 11.88
N VAL A 159 4.86 4.25 12.21
CA VAL A 159 6.03 4.13 13.10
C VAL A 159 5.63 3.51 14.43
N LYS A 160 4.56 3.99 15.06
CA LYS A 160 4.08 3.45 16.34
C LYS A 160 3.71 1.98 16.24
N ILE A 161 3.05 1.57 15.15
CA ILE A 161 2.69 0.17 14.89
C ILE A 161 3.97 -0.68 14.74
N VAL A 162 4.95 -0.23 13.96
CA VAL A 162 6.20 -0.96 13.72
C VAL A 162 7.02 -1.12 15.00
N GLN A 163 7.07 -0.09 15.86
CA GLN A 163 7.79 -0.14 17.14
C GLN A 163 7.26 -1.20 18.11
N GLU A 164 6.02 -1.64 17.93
CA GLU A 164 5.35 -2.66 18.76
C GLU A 164 5.47 -4.08 18.16
N ALA A 165 6.16 -4.25 17.04
CA ALA A 165 6.24 -5.54 16.35
C ALA A 165 7.06 -6.57 17.14
N ASP A 166 6.47 -7.75 17.37
CA ASP A 166 7.20 -8.95 17.78
C ASP A 166 7.86 -9.63 16.56
N ILE A 167 7.24 -9.49 15.39
CA ILE A 167 7.72 -9.97 14.09
C ILE A 167 7.39 -8.90 13.06
N PHE A 168 8.35 -8.55 12.19
CA PHE A 168 8.15 -7.61 11.11
C PHE A 168 8.30 -8.28 9.76
N VAL A 169 7.36 -8.07 8.86
CA VAL A 169 7.35 -8.67 7.51
C VAL A 169 7.26 -7.57 6.47
N VAL A 170 8.06 -7.68 5.43
CA VAL A 170 8.08 -6.76 4.29
C VAL A 170 7.78 -7.54 3.03
N ILE A 171 6.78 -7.16 2.26
CA ILE A 171 6.33 -7.91 1.09
C ILE A 171 6.18 -7.01 -0.13
N GLY A 172 6.83 -7.37 -1.25
CA GLY A 172 6.58 -6.78 -2.55
C GLY A 172 6.91 -5.29 -2.66
N THR A 173 7.96 -4.83 -1.98
CA THR A 173 8.44 -3.45 -2.09
C THR A 173 9.91 -3.40 -2.49
N SER A 174 10.25 -2.43 -3.34
CA SER A 174 11.64 -2.20 -3.76
C SER A 174 12.49 -1.52 -2.70
N LEU A 175 11.90 -1.10 -1.59
CA LEU A 175 12.56 -0.30 -0.57
C LEU A 175 13.17 1.02 -1.11
N ASN A 176 12.61 1.57 -2.19
CA ASN A 176 13.08 2.80 -2.84
C ASN A 176 12.16 4.01 -2.59
N VAL A 177 10.98 3.81 -2.02
CA VAL A 177 9.99 4.87 -1.79
C VAL A 177 10.08 5.37 -0.35
N TYR A 178 10.55 6.59 -0.18
CA TYR A 178 10.56 7.28 1.11
C TYR A 178 9.27 8.09 1.31
N PRO A 179 8.77 8.24 2.56
CA PRO A 179 9.40 7.78 3.82
C PRO A 179 9.12 6.31 4.17
N ALA A 180 8.30 5.55 3.41
CA ALA A 180 7.86 4.19 3.76
C ALA A 180 9.04 3.23 4.07
N THR A 181 10.12 3.28 3.28
CA THR A 181 11.34 2.48 3.51
C THR A 181 11.96 2.75 4.87
N GLY A 182 11.84 3.97 5.38
CA GLY A 182 12.32 4.36 6.70
C GLY A 182 11.71 3.56 7.86
N LEU A 183 10.54 2.94 7.65
CA LEU A 183 9.87 2.13 8.67
C LEU A 183 10.72 0.94 9.14
N LEU A 184 11.62 0.41 8.29
CA LEU A 184 12.52 -0.68 8.68
C LEU A 184 13.39 -0.33 9.88
N PHE A 185 13.78 0.94 10.02
CA PHE A 185 14.65 1.40 11.10
C PHE A 185 13.94 1.52 12.46
N TYR A 186 12.61 1.48 12.46
CA TYR A 186 11.81 1.55 13.68
C TYR A 186 11.43 0.18 14.23
N ALA A 187 11.70 -0.91 13.50
CA ALA A 187 11.48 -2.27 13.99
C ALA A 187 12.36 -2.53 15.23
N PRO A 188 11.82 -3.19 16.29
CA PRO A 188 12.62 -3.57 17.45
C PRO A 188 13.83 -4.42 17.04
N LYS A 189 15.02 -4.14 17.60
CA LYS A 189 16.29 -4.78 17.22
C LYS A 189 16.28 -6.32 17.36
N ASN A 190 15.46 -6.83 18.26
CA ASN A 190 15.30 -8.27 18.52
C ASN A 190 14.17 -8.91 17.70
N ALA A 191 13.32 -8.13 17.03
CA ALA A 191 12.26 -8.67 16.20
C ALA A 191 12.87 -9.29 14.93
N PRO A 192 12.53 -10.55 14.59
CA PRO A 192 12.89 -11.11 13.29
C PRO A 192 12.16 -10.35 12.18
N ILE A 193 12.88 -10.08 11.10
CA ILE A 193 12.37 -9.43 9.90
C ILE A 193 12.35 -10.44 8.76
N TYR A 194 11.21 -10.60 8.09
CA TYR A 194 11.09 -11.39 6.87
C TYR A 194 10.90 -10.46 5.69
N TYR A 195 11.72 -10.61 4.64
CA TYR A 195 11.59 -9.81 3.43
C TYR A 195 11.26 -10.72 2.24
N ILE A 196 10.06 -10.57 1.71
CA ILE A 196 9.49 -11.37 0.62
C ILE A 196 9.42 -10.53 -0.64
N ASP A 197 10.21 -10.84 -1.63
CA ASP A 197 10.19 -10.18 -2.95
C ASP A 197 10.94 -11.07 -3.96
N PRO A 198 10.44 -11.28 -5.19
CA PRO A 198 11.12 -12.11 -6.19
C PRO A 198 12.44 -11.50 -6.67
N ARG A 199 12.63 -10.20 -6.48
CA ARG A 199 13.86 -9.45 -6.78
C ARG A 199 14.23 -8.57 -5.59
N PRO A 200 14.72 -9.16 -4.49
CA PRO A 200 14.96 -8.44 -3.26
C PRO A 200 15.95 -7.30 -3.46
N ALA A 201 15.64 -6.12 -2.94
CA ALA A 201 16.59 -5.03 -2.86
C ALA A 201 17.65 -5.29 -1.77
N ALA A 202 18.75 -4.57 -1.84
CA ALA A 202 19.74 -4.58 -0.76
C ALA A 202 19.08 -4.09 0.54
N ILE A 203 19.35 -4.81 1.63
CA ILE A 203 18.88 -4.40 2.95
C ILE A 203 19.66 -3.14 3.37
N PRO A 204 18.97 -2.08 3.82
CA PRO A 204 19.65 -0.88 4.29
C PRO A 204 20.64 -1.17 5.43
N GLU A 205 21.77 -0.49 5.43
CA GLU A 205 22.76 -0.59 6.48
C GLU A 205 22.14 -0.26 7.86
N GLY A 206 22.45 -1.07 8.88
CA GLY A 206 21.89 -0.92 10.23
C GLY A 206 20.59 -1.69 10.48
N VAL A 207 19.98 -2.28 9.46
CA VAL A 207 18.85 -3.21 9.62
C VAL A 207 19.38 -4.64 9.73
N GLY A 208 19.20 -5.26 10.90
CA GLY A 208 19.67 -6.64 11.18
C GLY A 208 18.53 -7.65 11.28
N ASN A 209 18.89 -8.92 11.54
CA ASN A 209 17.96 -10.03 11.76
C ASN A 209 16.95 -10.24 10.61
N VAL A 210 17.41 -10.10 9.36
CA VAL A 210 16.56 -10.21 8.16
C VAL A 210 16.73 -11.59 7.52
N THR A 211 15.59 -12.26 7.33
CA THR A 211 15.49 -13.48 6.49
C THR A 211 14.85 -13.08 5.16
N VAL A 212 15.59 -13.25 4.07
CA VAL A 212 15.07 -12.96 2.72
C VAL A 212 14.43 -14.21 2.14
N ILE A 213 13.21 -14.06 1.63
CA ILE A 213 12.48 -15.07 0.86
C ILE A 213 12.34 -14.52 -0.57
N ALA A 214 13.21 -14.99 -1.46
CA ALA A 214 13.33 -14.48 -2.84
C ALA A 214 12.26 -15.12 -3.75
N GLU A 215 10.99 -14.93 -3.41
CA GLU A 215 9.84 -15.55 -4.07
C GLU A 215 8.74 -14.52 -4.35
N PRO A 216 7.86 -14.76 -5.34
CA PRO A 216 6.62 -14.02 -5.50
C PRO A 216 5.79 -14.05 -4.22
N ALA A 217 4.94 -13.03 -4.02
CA ALA A 217 4.23 -12.85 -2.75
C ALA A 217 3.37 -14.08 -2.37
N THR A 218 2.69 -14.73 -3.33
CA THR A 218 1.82 -15.88 -3.06
C THR A 218 2.60 -17.09 -2.56
N VAL A 219 3.79 -17.31 -3.08
CA VAL A 219 4.69 -18.39 -2.66
C VAL A 219 5.37 -18.03 -1.34
N GLY A 220 5.91 -16.82 -1.26
CA GLY A 220 6.67 -16.36 -0.10
C GLY A 220 5.83 -16.26 1.17
N VAL A 221 4.56 -15.83 1.07
CA VAL A 221 3.65 -15.81 2.24
C VAL A 221 3.32 -17.22 2.70
N LYS A 222 3.15 -18.19 1.80
CA LYS A 222 2.96 -19.59 2.17
C LYS A 222 4.18 -20.12 2.94
N GLU A 223 5.39 -19.85 2.46
CA GLU A 223 6.63 -20.23 3.15
C GLU A 223 6.75 -19.53 4.52
N LEU A 224 6.38 -18.26 4.62
CA LEU A 224 6.34 -17.53 5.89
C LEU A 224 5.42 -18.21 6.90
N ILE A 225 4.20 -18.59 6.50
CA ILE A 225 3.23 -19.28 7.37
C ILE A 225 3.83 -20.58 7.91
N GLU A 226 4.48 -21.38 7.06
CA GLU A 226 5.14 -22.63 7.49
C GLU A 226 6.28 -22.37 8.50
N LYS A 227 7.09 -21.32 8.28
CA LYS A 227 8.16 -20.91 9.20
C LYS A 227 7.62 -20.46 10.56
N LEU A 228 6.51 -19.69 10.56
CA LEU A 228 5.90 -19.16 11.79
C LEU A 228 5.22 -20.27 12.63
N LYS A 229 4.67 -21.29 11.98
CA LYS A 229 4.07 -22.45 12.68
C LYS A 229 5.10 -23.35 13.38
N ASN A 230 6.36 -23.27 12.97
CA ASN A 230 7.46 -24.09 13.51
C ASN A 230 8.32 -23.35 14.55
N GLN A 231 7.91 -22.14 15.00
CA GLN A 231 8.54 -21.34 16.07
C GLN A 231 7.71 -21.34 17.37
#